data_dc36ee35381dd58e4a1ce1a73dba310f
#
_entry.id   dc36ee35381dd58e4a1ce1a73dba310f
#
_cell.length_a   1.000
_cell.length_b   1.000
_cell.length_c   1.000
_cell.angle_alpha   90.00
_cell.angle_beta   90.00
_cell.angle_gamma   90.00
#
_symmetry.space_group_name_H-M   'P 1'
#
loop_
_entity.id
_entity.type
_entity.pdbx_description
1 polymer ?
#
loop_
_entity_poly.entity_id
_entity_poly.type
_entity_poly.pdbx_seq_one_letter_code
_entity_poly.pdbx_strand_id
1 'polypeptide(L)'
;IHSEEIGNFDFNQPKMSKHLWLYEGLTEYAAHHMQLKYGLVTLPQFMQTIQEKWETMQMQFDDKIPFTDMSKKVLDTYKDQYSNVYQKGALLGFGLDLLLRKESNGAYGTQQMMQDLAKIYGPNKSFKDDELFDQLIEVTKIPSLKEYFNYYVAGNKKIPLNDWLNSIGYEIDPNKKDTVKTL
;
A
#
# COMPACT_ATOMS: atom_id res chain seq x y z
N ILE A 1 -9.70 3.27 12.26
CA ILE A 1 -10.18 2.17 11.42
C ILE A 1 -9.32 0.95 11.74
N HIS A 2 -9.91 -0.19 12.09
CA HIS A 2 -9.19 -1.41 12.42
C HIS A 2 -10.04 -2.65 12.08
N SER A 3 -9.37 -3.79 11.86
CA SER A 3 -10.02 -5.08 11.72
C SER A 3 -10.46 -5.63 13.09
N GLU A 4 -11.31 -6.65 13.08
CA GLU A 4 -11.70 -7.36 14.31
C GLU A 4 -10.49 -7.98 15.00
N GLU A 5 -9.51 -8.53 14.26
CA GLU A 5 -8.28 -9.11 14.79
C GLU A 5 -7.43 -8.09 15.54
N ILE A 6 -7.34 -6.85 15.02
CA ILE A 6 -6.58 -5.78 15.66
C ILE A 6 -7.38 -5.13 16.79
N GLY A 7 -8.70 -4.97 16.63
CA GLY A 7 -9.58 -4.39 17.66
C GLY A 7 -9.69 -5.27 18.91
N ASN A 8 -9.60 -6.57 18.74
CA ASN A 8 -9.65 -7.58 19.80
C ASN A 8 -8.27 -8.24 20.01
N PHE A 9 -7.18 -7.47 19.88
CA PHE A 9 -5.83 -7.99 19.88
C PHE A 9 -5.47 -8.66 21.21
N ASP A 10 -5.14 -9.95 21.16
CA ASP A 10 -4.63 -10.72 22.30
C ASP A 10 -3.09 -10.75 22.27
N PHE A 11 -2.45 -10.05 23.21
CA PHE A 11 -0.99 -9.99 23.31
C PHE A 11 -0.34 -11.35 23.67
N ASN A 12 -1.09 -12.30 24.23
CA ASN A 12 -0.59 -13.64 24.55
C ASN A 12 -0.69 -14.59 23.34
N GLN A 13 -1.68 -14.39 22.48
CA GLN A 13 -1.90 -15.16 21.25
C GLN A 13 -2.23 -14.23 20.08
N PRO A 14 -1.25 -13.44 19.61
CA PRO A 14 -1.49 -12.41 18.63
C PRO A 14 -1.94 -13.00 17.29
N LYS A 15 -3.05 -12.49 16.77
CA LYS A 15 -3.55 -12.78 15.43
C LYS A 15 -3.44 -11.52 14.61
N MET A 16 -2.72 -11.59 13.48
CA MET A 16 -2.57 -10.45 12.59
C MET A 16 -3.70 -10.43 11.56
N SER A 17 -4.17 -9.23 11.25
CA SER A 17 -5.02 -8.98 10.10
C SER A 17 -4.26 -9.32 8.80
N LYS A 18 -4.98 -9.79 7.79
CA LYS A 18 -4.42 -9.97 6.44
C LYS A 18 -4.24 -8.65 5.68
N HIS A 19 -4.55 -7.52 6.32
CA HIS A 19 -4.57 -6.19 5.71
C HIS A 19 -3.55 -5.22 6.29
N LEU A 20 -2.34 -5.69 6.67
CA LEU A 20 -1.24 -4.78 7.07
C LEU A 20 -0.87 -3.77 5.97
N TRP A 21 -1.22 -4.05 4.70
CA TRP A 21 -1.06 -3.07 3.63
C TRP A 21 -1.87 -1.78 3.88
N LEU A 22 -3.04 -1.89 4.56
CA LEU A 22 -3.88 -0.74 4.92
C LEU A 22 -3.33 0.00 6.15
N TYR A 23 -2.73 -0.74 7.10
CA TYR A 23 -2.17 -0.17 8.33
C TYR A 23 -0.78 0.39 8.08
N GLU A 24 0.19 -0.49 7.87
CA GLU A 24 1.59 -0.14 7.76
C GLU A 24 1.92 0.40 6.37
N GLY A 25 1.44 -0.29 5.34
CA GLY A 25 1.75 0.05 3.95
C GLY A 25 1.17 1.39 3.52
N LEU A 26 -0.13 1.58 3.69
CA LEU A 26 -0.78 2.83 3.28
C LEU A 26 -0.38 4.01 4.16
N THR A 27 -0.09 3.77 5.44
CA THR A 27 0.42 4.81 6.36
C THR A 27 1.82 5.26 5.94
N GLU A 28 2.69 4.31 5.58
CA GLU A 28 4.03 4.60 5.06
C GLU A 28 3.95 5.42 3.75
N TYR A 29 3.11 4.98 2.80
CA TYR A 29 2.84 5.75 1.58
C TYR A 29 2.33 7.16 1.89
N ALA A 30 1.35 7.27 2.78
CA ALA A 30 0.74 8.54 3.15
C ALA A 30 1.75 9.51 3.77
N ALA A 31 2.69 9.01 4.59
CA ALA A 31 3.75 9.83 5.17
C ALA A 31 4.63 10.48 4.08
N HIS A 32 5.03 9.71 3.06
CA HIS A 32 5.80 10.25 1.92
C HIS A 32 4.95 11.17 1.03
N HIS A 33 3.71 10.77 0.73
CA HIS A 33 2.80 11.58 -0.08
C HIS A 33 2.47 12.93 0.56
N MET A 34 2.32 12.98 1.89
CA MET A 34 2.10 14.25 2.60
C MET A 34 3.30 15.18 2.51
N GLN A 35 4.53 14.66 2.57
CA GLN A 35 5.73 15.47 2.37
C GLN A 35 5.75 16.12 0.98
N LEU A 36 5.40 15.36 -0.07
CA LEU A 36 5.25 15.91 -1.42
C LEU A 36 4.14 16.96 -1.47
N LYS A 37 2.96 16.65 -0.94
CA LYS A 37 1.78 17.53 -0.98
C LYS A 37 2.04 18.89 -0.33
N TYR A 38 2.82 18.92 0.75
CA TYR A 38 3.16 20.15 1.47
C TYR A 38 4.51 20.77 1.06
N GLY A 39 5.12 20.28 -0.01
CA GLY A 39 6.35 20.85 -0.57
C GLY A 39 7.60 20.63 0.30
N LEU A 40 7.57 19.66 1.23
CA LEU A 40 8.73 19.30 2.06
C LEU A 40 9.76 18.50 1.27
N VAL A 41 9.32 17.81 0.24
CA VAL A 41 10.17 17.14 -0.75
C VAL A 41 9.69 17.49 -2.15
N THR A 42 10.61 17.43 -3.11
CA THR A 42 10.31 17.61 -4.53
C THR A 42 9.72 16.32 -5.12
N LEU A 43 9.04 16.42 -6.26
CA LEU A 43 8.52 15.26 -6.96
C LEU A 43 9.62 14.24 -7.36
N PRO A 44 10.81 14.65 -7.88
CA PRO A 44 11.91 13.72 -8.10
C PRO A 44 12.34 12.97 -6.82
N GLN A 45 12.45 13.63 -5.68
CA GLN A 45 12.79 13.01 -4.41
C GLN A 45 11.74 11.99 -3.95
N PHE A 46 10.46 12.33 -4.11
CA PHE A 46 9.37 11.38 -3.83
C PHE A 46 9.44 10.16 -4.75
N MET A 47 9.67 10.35 -6.06
CA MET A 47 9.80 9.25 -7.02
C MET A 47 11.02 8.38 -6.73
N GLN A 48 12.13 8.97 -6.29
CA GLN A 48 13.29 8.23 -5.81
C GLN A 48 12.94 7.32 -4.62
N THR A 49 12.18 7.82 -3.64
CA THR A 49 11.70 7.01 -2.51
C THR A 49 10.84 5.83 -2.97
N ILE A 50 9.96 6.02 -3.95
CA ILE A 50 9.15 4.94 -4.52
C ILE A 50 10.04 3.89 -5.21
N GLN A 51 11.03 4.33 -5.97
CA GLN A 51 11.99 3.44 -6.63
C GLN A 51 12.82 2.65 -5.61
N GLU A 52 13.35 3.30 -4.58
CA GLU A 52 14.13 2.64 -3.51
C GLU A 52 13.32 1.55 -2.79
N LYS A 53 12.04 1.81 -2.52
CA LYS A 53 11.15 0.80 -1.94
C LYS A 53 10.95 -0.40 -2.87
N TRP A 54 10.80 -0.15 -4.16
CA TRP A 54 10.64 -1.21 -5.16
C TRP A 54 11.91 -2.05 -5.31
N GLU A 55 13.09 -1.42 -5.37
CA GLU A 55 14.37 -2.11 -5.43
C GLU A 55 14.61 -2.94 -4.15
N THR A 56 14.34 -2.36 -2.97
CA THR A 56 14.45 -3.06 -1.69
C THR A 56 13.53 -4.27 -1.64
N MET A 57 12.27 -4.11 -2.06
CA MET A 57 11.31 -5.21 -2.14
C MET A 57 11.84 -6.35 -3.03
N GLN A 58 12.38 -6.02 -4.20
CA GLN A 58 12.87 -7.04 -5.14
C GLN A 58 14.16 -7.74 -4.70
N MET A 59 15.06 -7.01 -4.05
CA MET A 59 16.35 -7.55 -3.64
C MET A 59 16.33 -8.32 -2.33
N GLN A 60 15.44 -7.96 -1.41
CA GLN A 60 15.49 -8.47 -0.03
C GLN A 60 14.31 -9.39 0.33
N PHE A 61 13.23 -9.40 -0.46
CA PHE A 61 12.00 -10.09 -0.10
C PHE A 61 11.47 -10.99 -1.22
N ASP A 62 10.62 -11.96 -0.86
CA ASP A 62 9.94 -12.81 -1.83
C ASP A 62 8.67 -12.12 -2.36
N ASP A 63 8.78 -11.55 -3.56
CA ASP A 63 7.67 -10.86 -4.23
C ASP A 63 6.51 -11.79 -4.66
N LYS A 64 6.74 -13.11 -4.65
CA LYS A 64 5.71 -14.10 -5.04
C LYS A 64 4.71 -14.39 -3.92
N ILE A 65 5.00 -14.00 -2.68
CA ILE A 65 4.10 -14.21 -1.55
C ILE A 65 2.95 -13.21 -1.67
N PRO A 66 1.67 -13.66 -1.71
CA PRO A 66 0.53 -12.77 -1.62
C PRO A 66 0.61 -11.92 -0.35
N PHE A 67 0.32 -10.63 -0.46
CA PHE A 67 0.45 -9.74 0.69
C PHE A 67 -0.45 -10.16 1.85
N THR A 68 -1.67 -10.60 1.55
CA THR A 68 -2.61 -11.09 2.57
C THR A 68 -2.09 -12.30 3.35
N ASP A 69 -1.40 -13.21 2.68
CA ASP A 69 -0.80 -14.38 3.34
C ASP A 69 0.41 -13.98 4.18
N MET A 70 1.28 -13.14 3.63
CA MET A 70 2.42 -12.57 4.35
C MET A 70 1.95 -11.85 5.60
N SER A 71 1.00 -10.94 5.47
CA SER A 71 0.43 -10.15 6.56
C SER A 71 -0.10 -11.02 7.70
N LYS A 72 -0.91 -12.02 7.38
CA LYS A 72 -1.52 -12.90 8.38
C LYS A 72 -0.50 -13.74 9.15
N LYS A 73 0.64 -14.08 8.54
CA LYS A 73 1.67 -14.98 9.08
C LYS A 73 2.99 -14.28 9.42
N VAL A 74 2.99 -12.96 9.47
CA VAL A 74 4.20 -12.15 9.66
C VAL A 74 4.84 -12.32 11.04
N LEU A 75 4.13 -12.85 12.02
CA LEU A 75 4.65 -13.15 13.35
C LEU A 75 5.23 -14.57 13.49
N ASP A 76 5.02 -15.44 12.49
CA ASP A 76 5.48 -16.82 12.51
C ASP A 76 6.22 -17.23 11.23
N THR A 77 5.50 -17.73 10.23
CA THR A 77 6.06 -18.32 9.00
C THR A 77 6.85 -17.29 8.15
N TYR A 78 6.43 -16.03 8.16
CA TYR A 78 7.00 -14.96 7.34
C TYR A 78 7.66 -13.85 8.17
N LYS A 79 8.30 -14.20 9.29
CA LYS A 79 9.00 -13.23 10.16
C LYS A 79 10.10 -12.45 9.41
N ASP A 80 10.79 -13.12 8.51
CA ASP A 80 11.81 -12.55 7.63
C ASP A 80 11.25 -11.54 6.62
N GLN A 81 9.93 -11.62 6.34
CA GLN A 81 9.21 -10.71 5.46
C GLN A 81 8.61 -9.50 6.19
N TYR A 82 8.81 -9.36 7.51
CA TYR A 82 8.13 -8.32 8.29
C TYR A 82 8.31 -6.92 7.70
N SER A 83 9.54 -6.52 7.38
CA SER A 83 9.81 -5.20 6.82
C SER A 83 9.20 -4.98 5.43
N ASN A 84 8.82 -6.05 4.72
CA ASN A 84 8.14 -5.96 3.42
C ASN A 84 6.71 -5.41 3.54
N VAL A 85 6.12 -5.41 4.73
CA VAL A 85 4.81 -4.76 4.95
C VAL A 85 4.88 -3.25 4.69
N TYR A 86 6.05 -2.64 4.94
CA TYR A 86 6.32 -1.23 4.64
C TYR A 86 6.74 -1.03 3.18
N GLN A 87 7.62 -1.89 2.64
CA GLN A 87 8.12 -1.72 1.27
C GLN A 87 7.03 -2.04 0.24
N LYS A 88 6.59 -3.30 0.17
CA LYS A 88 5.50 -3.74 -0.73
C LYS A 88 4.19 -3.02 -0.41
N GLY A 89 3.89 -2.81 0.87
CA GLY A 89 2.68 -2.14 1.30
C GLY A 89 2.59 -0.68 0.84
N ALA A 90 3.69 0.09 0.92
CA ALA A 90 3.71 1.45 0.41
C ALA A 90 3.58 1.51 -1.12
N LEU A 91 4.18 0.56 -1.84
CA LEU A 91 4.01 0.44 -3.30
C LEU A 91 2.56 0.12 -3.67
N LEU A 92 1.90 -0.76 -2.91
CA LEU A 92 0.47 -1.00 -3.06
C LEU A 92 -0.35 0.25 -2.76
N GLY A 93 0.02 1.04 -1.76
CA GLY A 93 -0.60 2.33 -1.48
C GLY A 93 -0.44 3.32 -2.64
N PHE A 94 0.75 3.41 -3.23
CA PHE A 94 1.04 4.23 -4.39
C PHE A 94 0.22 3.83 -5.62
N GLY A 95 0.23 2.54 -6.00
CA GLY A 95 -0.55 2.05 -7.13
C GLY A 95 -2.07 2.22 -6.94
N LEU A 96 -2.55 2.04 -5.71
CA LEU A 96 -3.95 2.29 -5.36
C LEU A 96 -4.32 3.76 -5.53
N ASP A 97 -3.48 4.69 -5.07
CA ASP A 97 -3.72 6.14 -5.22
C ASP A 97 -3.76 6.55 -6.69
N LEU A 98 -2.86 6.00 -7.51
CA LEU A 98 -2.86 6.24 -8.96
C LEU A 98 -4.14 5.72 -9.61
N LEU A 99 -4.59 4.51 -9.27
CA LEU A 99 -5.82 3.93 -9.80
C LEU A 99 -7.04 4.78 -9.43
N LEU A 100 -7.17 5.13 -8.15
CA LEU A 100 -8.28 5.97 -7.66
C LEU A 100 -8.32 7.31 -8.38
N ARG A 101 -7.17 7.98 -8.53
CA ARG A 101 -7.06 9.26 -9.25
C ARG A 101 -7.39 9.13 -10.72
N LYS A 102 -6.91 8.08 -11.37
CA LYS A 102 -7.20 7.80 -12.78
C LYS A 102 -8.71 7.65 -13.01
N GLU A 103 -9.37 6.82 -12.22
CA GLU A 103 -10.81 6.54 -12.34
C GLU A 103 -11.69 7.74 -11.98
N SER A 104 -11.18 8.68 -11.19
CA SER A 104 -11.90 9.87 -10.74
C SER A 104 -11.46 11.17 -11.44
N ASN A 105 -10.64 11.10 -12.49
CA ASN A 105 -10.03 12.29 -13.12
C ASN A 105 -9.30 13.21 -12.12
N GLY A 106 -8.60 12.61 -11.15
CA GLY A 106 -7.82 13.32 -10.13
C GLY A 106 -8.58 13.75 -8.89
N ALA A 107 -9.90 13.61 -8.87
CA ALA A 107 -10.73 14.14 -7.78
C ALA A 107 -10.71 13.29 -6.50
N TYR A 108 -10.35 12.02 -6.58
CA TYR A 108 -10.39 11.06 -5.46
C TYR A 108 -9.08 10.29 -5.36
N GLY A 109 -8.56 10.15 -4.18
CA GLY A 109 -7.34 9.39 -3.89
C GLY A 109 -7.44 8.63 -2.58
N THR A 110 -6.34 8.00 -2.16
CA THR A 110 -6.30 7.19 -0.93
C THR A 110 -6.65 7.98 0.33
N GLN A 111 -6.33 9.27 0.39
CA GLN A 111 -6.70 10.12 1.53
C GLN A 111 -8.23 10.25 1.68
N GLN A 112 -8.95 10.52 0.59
CA GLN A 112 -10.41 10.59 0.58
C GLN A 112 -11.03 9.23 0.87
N MET A 113 -10.49 8.15 0.28
CA MET A 113 -10.92 6.78 0.55
C MET A 113 -10.85 6.46 2.05
N MET A 114 -9.73 6.80 2.72
CA MET A 114 -9.59 6.58 4.16
C MET A 114 -10.55 7.43 4.99
N GLN A 115 -10.83 8.67 4.56
CA GLN A 115 -11.82 9.54 5.22
C GLN A 115 -13.24 8.95 5.08
N ASP A 116 -13.60 8.42 3.92
CA ASP A 116 -14.92 7.80 3.70
C ASP A 116 -15.04 6.48 4.46
N LEU A 117 -13.99 5.67 4.47
CA LEU A 117 -13.95 4.45 5.27
C LEU A 117 -14.08 4.75 6.78
N ALA A 118 -13.51 5.87 7.25
CA ALA A 118 -13.60 6.31 8.65
C ALA A 118 -15.03 6.72 9.07
N LYS A 119 -15.90 7.07 8.13
CA LYS A 119 -17.32 7.35 8.41
C LYS A 119 -18.10 6.07 8.72
N ILE A 120 -17.62 4.93 8.21
CA ILE A 120 -18.24 3.62 8.39
C ILE A 120 -17.65 2.89 9.58
N TYR A 121 -16.31 2.94 9.69
CA TYR A 121 -15.51 2.26 10.70
C TYR A 121 -14.78 3.27 11.58
N GLY A 122 -14.99 3.19 12.86
CA GLY A 122 -14.42 4.10 13.85
C GLY A 122 -13.83 3.37 15.05
N PRO A 123 -13.64 4.05 16.18
CA PRO A 123 -13.10 3.44 17.39
C PRO A 123 -13.90 2.24 17.90
N ASN A 124 -15.22 2.28 17.69
CA ASN A 124 -16.16 1.29 18.22
C ASN A 124 -16.73 0.34 17.17
N LYS A 125 -16.21 0.38 15.94
CA LYS A 125 -16.69 -0.48 14.85
C LYS A 125 -15.52 -0.92 13.98
N SER A 126 -15.17 -2.19 14.11
CA SER A 126 -14.16 -2.87 13.29
C SER A 126 -14.74 -3.35 11.97
N PHE A 127 -13.88 -3.53 10.97
CA PHE A 127 -14.23 -4.29 9.77
C PHE A 127 -13.80 -5.75 9.91
N LYS A 128 -14.45 -6.64 9.17
CA LYS A 128 -13.99 -8.01 9.00
C LYS A 128 -13.02 -8.11 7.84
N ASP A 129 -11.93 -8.83 8.06
CA ASP A 129 -10.88 -9.01 7.05
C ASP A 129 -11.43 -9.52 5.70
N ASP A 130 -12.40 -10.44 5.73
CA ASP A 130 -12.96 -11.02 4.50
C ASP A 130 -13.90 -10.08 3.74
N GLU A 131 -14.37 -9.01 4.37
CA GLU A 131 -15.32 -8.05 3.79
C GLU A 131 -14.65 -6.76 3.28
N LEU A 132 -13.38 -6.50 3.66
CA LEU A 132 -12.75 -5.19 3.41
C LEU A 132 -12.68 -4.81 1.93
N PHE A 133 -12.33 -5.73 1.05
CA PHE A 133 -12.21 -5.41 -0.38
C PHE A 133 -13.55 -4.99 -0.98
N ASP A 134 -14.62 -5.73 -0.66
CA ASP A 134 -15.97 -5.40 -1.13
C ASP A 134 -16.43 -4.06 -0.55
N GLN A 135 -16.13 -3.79 0.73
CA GLN A 135 -16.42 -2.52 1.37
C GLN A 135 -15.68 -1.34 0.71
N LEU A 136 -14.43 -1.52 0.33
CA LEU A 136 -13.66 -0.49 -0.36
C LEU A 136 -14.24 -0.22 -1.76
N ILE A 137 -14.66 -1.25 -2.49
CA ILE A 137 -15.33 -1.10 -3.78
C ILE A 137 -16.66 -0.37 -3.61
N GLU A 138 -17.43 -0.71 -2.58
CA GLU A 138 -18.71 -0.06 -2.28
C GLU A 138 -18.53 1.42 -1.93
N VAL A 139 -17.57 1.75 -1.07
CA VAL A 139 -17.28 3.12 -0.61
C VAL A 139 -16.80 4.00 -1.75
N THR A 140 -15.88 3.50 -2.56
CA THR A 140 -15.26 4.28 -3.63
C THR A 140 -16.12 4.35 -4.89
N LYS A 141 -17.03 3.40 -5.09
CA LYS A 141 -17.80 3.19 -6.33
C LYS A 141 -16.92 2.93 -7.55
N ILE A 142 -15.72 2.36 -7.34
CA ILE A 142 -14.73 2.07 -8.38
C ILE A 142 -14.58 0.55 -8.53
N PRO A 143 -15.26 -0.09 -9.49
CA PRO A 143 -15.24 -1.55 -9.66
C PRO A 143 -13.88 -2.15 -10.01
N SER A 144 -13.00 -1.39 -10.68
CA SER A 144 -11.65 -1.82 -11.07
C SER A 144 -10.75 -2.14 -9.85
N LEU A 145 -11.10 -1.68 -8.65
CA LEU A 145 -10.44 -2.08 -7.41
C LEU A 145 -10.49 -3.59 -7.15
N LYS A 146 -11.54 -4.28 -7.62
CA LYS A 146 -11.64 -5.74 -7.48
C LYS A 146 -10.46 -6.44 -8.15
N GLU A 147 -10.13 -6.03 -9.36
CA GLU A 147 -9.00 -6.58 -10.11
C GLU A 147 -7.67 -6.21 -9.43
N TYR A 148 -7.53 -4.96 -8.99
CA TYR A 148 -6.35 -4.50 -8.28
C TYR A 148 -6.06 -5.33 -7.03
N PHE A 149 -7.06 -5.53 -6.17
CA PHE A 149 -6.91 -6.32 -4.94
C PHE A 149 -6.61 -7.79 -5.24
N ASN A 150 -7.33 -8.40 -6.19
CA ASN A 150 -7.13 -9.79 -6.57
C ASN A 150 -5.75 -10.06 -7.18
N TYR A 151 -5.18 -9.10 -7.90
CA TYR A 151 -3.89 -9.28 -8.54
C TYR A 151 -2.72 -8.98 -7.61
N TYR A 152 -2.76 -7.83 -6.95
CA TYR A 152 -1.57 -7.28 -6.29
C TYR A 152 -1.59 -7.45 -4.76
N VAL A 153 -2.75 -7.58 -4.14
CA VAL A 153 -2.86 -7.68 -2.68
C VAL A 153 -3.12 -9.12 -2.24
N ALA A 154 -4.17 -9.75 -2.74
CA ALA A 154 -4.51 -11.15 -2.44
C ALA A 154 -3.84 -12.14 -3.40
N GLY A 155 -3.42 -11.69 -4.57
CA GLY A 155 -2.68 -12.48 -5.55
C GLY A 155 -1.17 -12.26 -5.46
N ASN A 156 -0.47 -12.88 -6.41
CA ASN A 156 0.98 -12.84 -6.51
C ASN A 156 1.49 -12.20 -7.81
N LYS A 157 0.64 -11.40 -8.47
CA LYS A 157 1.06 -10.66 -9.67
C LYS A 157 2.08 -9.62 -9.27
N LYS A 158 3.18 -9.56 -10.01
CA LYS A 158 4.23 -8.56 -9.77
C LYS A 158 3.68 -7.15 -9.90
N ILE A 159 4.13 -6.26 -9.03
CA ILE A 159 3.83 -4.82 -9.10
C ILE A 159 4.43 -4.25 -10.40
N PRO A 160 3.62 -3.74 -11.34
CA PRO A 160 4.08 -3.22 -12.62
C PRO A 160 4.48 -1.75 -12.47
N LEU A 161 5.52 -1.47 -11.66
CA LEU A 161 5.89 -0.10 -11.31
C LEU A 161 6.14 0.78 -12.53
N ASN A 162 6.82 0.25 -13.56
CA ASN A 162 7.07 1.00 -14.79
C ASN A 162 5.78 1.39 -15.52
N ASP A 163 4.80 0.47 -15.59
CA ASP A 163 3.51 0.77 -16.22
C ASP A 163 2.74 1.84 -15.44
N TRP A 164 2.81 1.79 -14.11
CA TRP A 164 2.20 2.79 -13.24
C TRP A 164 2.86 4.16 -13.43
N LEU A 165 4.19 4.22 -13.45
CA LEU A 165 4.94 5.46 -13.68
C LEU A 165 4.69 6.02 -15.07
N ASN A 166 4.70 5.18 -16.11
CA ASN A 166 4.39 5.59 -17.49
C ASN A 166 2.99 6.20 -17.60
N SER A 167 2.02 5.70 -16.81
CA SER A 167 0.66 6.24 -16.82
C SER A 167 0.55 7.69 -16.33
N ILE A 168 1.57 8.20 -15.65
CA ILE A 168 1.70 9.57 -15.15
C ILE A 168 2.85 10.35 -15.79
N GLY A 169 3.42 9.82 -16.89
CA GLY A 169 4.49 10.48 -17.65
C GLY A 169 5.90 10.35 -17.06
N TYR A 170 6.12 9.37 -16.21
CA TYR A 170 7.42 9.04 -15.62
C TYR A 170 7.93 7.69 -16.11
N GLU A 171 9.24 7.54 -16.19
CA GLU A 171 9.87 6.26 -16.49
C GLU A 171 11.10 6.08 -15.59
N ILE A 172 11.44 4.83 -15.26
CA ILE A 172 12.68 4.49 -14.57
C ILE A 172 13.77 4.38 -15.61
N ASP A 173 14.77 5.28 -15.57
CA ASP A 173 15.98 5.15 -16.38
C ASP A 173 17.00 4.26 -15.63
N PRO A 174 17.25 3.02 -16.10
CA PRO A 174 18.16 2.10 -15.43
C PRO A 174 19.64 2.56 -15.47
N ASN A 175 19.95 3.54 -16.33
CA ASN A 175 21.29 4.08 -16.49
C ASN A 175 21.55 5.34 -15.65
N LYS A 176 20.51 5.94 -15.10
CA LYS A 176 20.61 7.15 -14.30
C LYS A 176 20.77 6.80 -12.81
N LYS A 177 22.03 6.59 -12.40
CA LYS A 177 22.36 6.52 -10.97
C LYS A 177 22.45 7.95 -10.46
N ASP A 178 21.47 8.41 -9.70
CA ASP A 178 21.61 9.64 -8.94
C ASP A 178 22.69 9.42 -7.86
N THR A 179 23.80 10.14 -7.99
CA THR A 179 24.83 10.19 -6.95
C THR A 179 24.29 11.02 -5.80
N VAL A 180 23.81 10.37 -4.76
CA VAL A 180 23.55 11.04 -3.48
C VAL A 180 24.90 11.49 -2.94
N LYS A 181 25.17 12.79 -2.94
CA LYS A 181 26.27 13.34 -2.17
C LYS A 181 25.90 13.19 -0.69
N THR A 182 26.51 12.24 -0.03
CA THR A 182 26.55 12.16 1.44
C THR A 182 27.27 13.42 1.94
N LEU A 183 26.55 14.26 2.70
CA LEU A 183 27.14 15.35 3.46
C LEU A 183 27.86 14.80 4.70
#